data_deb040d5d6eccfc61ff601a205d4a775
#
_entry.id   deb040d5d6eccfc61ff601a205d4a775
#
_cell.length_a   1.000
_cell.length_b   1.000
_cell.length_c   1.000
_cell.angle_alpha   90.00
_cell.angle_beta   90.00
_cell.angle_gamma   90.00
#
_symmetry.space_group_name_H-M   'P 1'
#
loop_
_entity.id
_entity.type
_entity.pdbx_description
1 polymer ?
#
loop_
_entity_poly.entity_id
_entity_poly.type
_entity_poly.pdbx_seq_one_letter_code
_entity_poly.pdbx_strand_id
1 'polypeptide(L)'
;MDSITKTHDVYNLNAPKWEFFLRSYMGGNDYRDGNYLLKYILEDKHEYQKRIDLTPLDNHCKNVINIYSSFIWRLPPTRNFGNLVEDQALNSFLKDADMDGRSLNAFMSEAQMWSGVYGHVWLIMDKPAVIANTRADELAQEVRPYLTLITPENVLDWNYERALNGRYELTMLKVREWVEDDDAFYRIWEKDTIKGYEVIGEEAKLVETMDNPLGMIPAVCLYGNRSPIRGIGHSDITDVAYMQRAIYNELSEIEQLIR
;
A
#
# COMPACT_ATOMS: atom_id res chain seq x y z
N MET A 1 9.89 23.98 -0.93
CA MET A 1 9.22 23.21 0.14
C MET A 1 7.82 22.77 -0.26
N ASP A 2 6.93 23.67 -0.58
CA ASP A 2 5.50 23.36 -0.83
C ASP A 2 5.21 22.31 -1.91
N SER A 3 6.16 21.97 -2.80
CA SER A 3 5.89 21.01 -3.87
C SER A 3 6.22 19.56 -3.52
N ILE A 4 7.20 19.30 -2.65
CA ILE A 4 7.63 17.93 -2.33
C ILE A 4 6.71 17.29 -1.29
N THR A 5 6.36 18.03 -0.23
CA THR A 5 5.46 17.55 0.82
C THR A 5 3.98 17.67 0.45
N LYS A 6 3.66 18.41 -0.63
CA LYS A 6 2.28 18.54 -1.10
C LYS A 6 1.71 17.19 -1.51
N THR A 7 0.52 16.89 -1.04
CA THR A 7 -0.25 15.69 -1.35
C THR A 7 -1.37 15.98 -2.36
N HIS A 8 -1.82 14.95 -3.04
CA HIS A 8 -3.02 14.99 -3.88
C HIS A 8 -4.25 15.36 -3.04
N ASP A 9 -5.15 16.20 -3.57
CA ASP A 9 -6.32 16.68 -2.81
C ASP A 9 -7.17 15.52 -2.25
N VAL A 10 -7.30 14.45 -3.01
CA VAL A 10 -8.07 13.25 -2.60
C VAL A 10 -7.34 12.42 -1.55
N TYR A 11 -6.00 12.50 -1.48
CA TYR A 11 -5.20 11.80 -0.47
C TYR A 11 -5.63 12.18 0.94
N ASN A 12 -5.66 13.47 1.24
CA ASN A 12 -5.97 13.98 2.58
C ASN A 12 -7.38 13.60 3.06
N LEU A 13 -8.34 13.43 2.12
CA LEU A 13 -9.69 12.98 2.41
C LEU A 13 -9.78 11.47 2.73
N ASN A 14 -8.82 10.68 2.24
CA ASN A 14 -8.85 9.23 2.37
C ASN A 14 -7.83 8.68 3.37
N ALA A 15 -6.73 9.36 3.63
CA ALA A 15 -5.69 8.91 4.55
C ALA A 15 -6.24 8.50 5.94
N PRO A 16 -7.15 9.25 6.59
CA PRO A 16 -7.74 8.82 7.86
C PRO A 16 -8.60 7.55 7.74
N LYS A 17 -9.21 7.32 6.56
CA LYS A 17 -9.99 6.09 6.32
C LYS A 17 -9.09 4.90 6.13
N TRP A 18 -7.97 5.06 5.40
CA TRP A 18 -6.99 3.98 5.20
C TRP A 18 -6.38 3.55 6.53
N GLU A 19 -6.02 4.50 7.38
CA GLU A 19 -5.54 4.20 8.73
C GLU A 19 -6.59 3.44 9.55
N PHE A 20 -7.86 3.88 9.51
CA PHE A 20 -8.95 3.20 10.20
C PHE A 20 -9.15 1.75 9.69
N PHE A 21 -9.09 1.53 8.37
CA PHE A 21 -9.23 0.19 7.79
C PHE A 21 -8.03 -0.70 8.13
N LEU A 22 -6.81 -0.16 8.06
CA LEU A 22 -5.62 -0.88 8.48
C LEU A 22 -5.73 -1.35 9.94
N ARG A 23 -6.01 -0.43 10.85
CA ARG A 23 -6.16 -0.72 12.28
C ARG A 23 -7.30 -1.70 12.54
N SER A 24 -8.40 -1.59 11.81
CA SER A 24 -9.53 -2.52 11.91
C SER A 24 -9.16 -3.94 11.44
N TYR A 25 -8.34 -4.05 10.40
CA TYR A 25 -7.80 -5.33 9.93
C TYR A 25 -6.75 -5.91 10.89
N MET A 26 -5.80 -5.11 11.37
CA MET A 26 -4.76 -5.56 12.30
C MET A 26 -5.37 -6.03 13.61
N GLY A 27 -6.31 -5.29 14.18
CA GLY A 27 -6.94 -5.62 15.46
C GLY A 27 -5.99 -5.42 16.64
N GLY A 28 -6.32 -6.02 17.79
CA GLY A 28 -5.45 -6.00 18.97
C GLY A 28 -5.10 -4.59 19.44
N ASN A 29 -3.83 -4.36 19.78
CA ASN A 29 -3.36 -3.06 20.25
C ASN A 29 -3.40 -1.99 19.16
N ASP A 30 -3.09 -2.35 17.90
CA ASP A 30 -3.17 -1.39 16.78
C ASP A 30 -4.55 -0.76 16.68
N TYR A 31 -5.61 -1.54 16.89
CA TYR A 31 -6.98 -1.02 16.90
C TYR A 31 -7.26 -0.16 18.13
N ARG A 32 -6.81 -0.59 19.33
CA ARG A 32 -7.00 0.15 20.58
C ARG A 32 -6.30 1.50 20.56
N ASP A 33 -5.10 1.57 20.02
CA ASP A 33 -4.31 2.80 19.86
C ASP A 33 -4.98 3.83 18.91
N GLY A 34 -5.90 3.38 18.06
CA GLY A 34 -6.74 4.23 17.22
C GLY A 34 -7.81 5.02 17.98
N ASN A 35 -8.02 4.76 19.27
CA ASN A 35 -8.99 5.44 20.14
C ASN A 35 -10.42 5.41 19.59
N TYR A 36 -10.86 4.26 19.06
CA TYR A 36 -12.20 4.08 18.48
C TYR A 36 -13.30 3.85 19.50
N LEU A 37 -12.95 3.73 20.77
CA LEU A 37 -13.90 3.69 21.87
C LEU A 37 -14.39 5.10 22.18
N LEU A 38 -15.72 5.26 22.35
CA LEU A 38 -16.29 6.54 22.72
C LEU A 38 -15.98 6.85 24.18
N LYS A 39 -15.37 8.02 24.42
CA LYS A 39 -15.08 8.50 25.77
C LYS A 39 -16.31 9.14 26.39
N TYR A 40 -16.62 8.80 27.66
CA TYR A 40 -17.70 9.46 28.40
C TYR A 40 -17.29 10.88 28.82
N ILE A 41 -18.29 11.76 28.94
CA ILE A 41 -18.06 13.19 29.23
C ILE A 41 -17.31 13.41 30.57
N LEU A 42 -17.63 12.63 31.59
CA LEU A 42 -17.06 12.75 32.95
C LEU A 42 -15.93 11.76 33.24
N GLU A 43 -15.56 10.91 32.24
CA GLU A 43 -14.53 9.90 32.39
C GLU A 43 -13.14 10.53 32.39
N ASP A 44 -12.29 10.21 33.37
CA ASP A 44 -10.90 10.65 33.37
C ASP A 44 -10.03 9.81 32.40
N LYS A 45 -8.77 10.19 32.22
CA LYS A 45 -7.85 9.49 31.31
C LYS A 45 -7.53 8.07 31.76
N HIS A 46 -7.41 7.85 33.05
CA HIS A 46 -7.04 6.54 33.61
C HIS A 46 -8.20 5.55 33.49
N GLU A 47 -9.42 5.99 33.81
CA GLU A 47 -10.64 5.20 33.65
C GLU A 47 -10.88 4.84 32.17
N TYR A 48 -10.71 5.80 31.26
CA TYR A 48 -10.82 5.58 29.84
C TYR A 48 -9.81 4.53 29.33
N GLN A 49 -8.54 4.66 29.72
CA GLN A 49 -7.51 3.69 29.31
C GLN A 49 -7.82 2.30 29.86
N LYS A 50 -8.21 2.20 31.11
CA LYS A 50 -8.62 0.92 31.72
C LYS A 50 -9.80 0.29 30.98
N ARG A 51 -10.75 1.11 30.51
CA ARG A 51 -11.89 0.63 29.72
C ARG A 51 -11.46 0.15 28.34
N ILE A 52 -10.52 0.85 27.66
CA ILE A 52 -9.91 0.38 26.40
C ILE A 52 -9.25 -0.99 26.58
N ASP A 53 -8.45 -1.15 27.63
CA ASP A 53 -7.70 -2.40 27.87
C ASP A 53 -8.61 -3.60 28.18
N LEU A 54 -9.74 -3.36 28.83
CA LEU A 54 -10.66 -4.40 29.28
C LEU A 54 -11.74 -4.73 28.24
N THR A 55 -12.04 -3.85 27.31
CA THR A 55 -13.07 -4.09 26.31
C THR A 55 -12.63 -5.19 25.34
N PRO A 56 -13.42 -6.27 25.20
CA PRO A 56 -13.11 -7.32 24.23
C PRO A 56 -13.23 -6.78 22.79
N LEU A 57 -12.34 -7.23 21.93
CA LEU A 57 -12.33 -6.91 20.51
C LEU A 57 -12.40 -8.20 19.69
N ASP A 58 -13.46 -8.38 18.92
CA ASP A 58 -13.56 -9.44 17.93
C ASP A 58 -13.26 -8.87 16.52
N ASN A 59 -12.24 -9.43 15.86
CA ASN A 59 -11.76 -8.91 14.58
C ASN A 59 -12.50 -9.54 13.39
N HIS A 60 -13.64 -8.96 13.05
CA HIS A 60 -14.42 -9.37 11.88
C HIS A 60 -13.78 -8.97 10.55
N CYS A 61 -13.09 -7.82 10.51
CA CYS A 61 -12.44 -7.31 9.31
C CYS A 61 -11.38 -8.29 8.79
N LYS A 62 -10.52 -8.77 9.68
CA LYS A 62 -9.47 -9.75 9.34
C LYS A 62 -10.07 -11.06 8.83
N ASN A 63 -11.13 -11.52 9.47
CA ASN A 63 -11.81 -12.75 9.08
C ASN A 63 -12.38 -12.65 7.65
N VAL A 64 -13.04 -11.55 7.32
CA VAL A 64 -13.60 -11.33 5.97
C VAL A 64 -12.49 -11.33 4.92
N ILE A 65 -11.45 -10.52 5.08
CA ILE A 65 -10.34 -10.44 4.10
C ILE A 65 -9.66 -11.80 3.92
N ASN A 66 -9.35 -12.49 5.01
CA ASN A 66 -8.65 -13.78 4.95
C ASN A 66 -9.50 -14.86 4.27
N ILE A 67 -10.80 -14.90 4.51
CA ILE A 67 -11.72 -15.83 3.85
C ILE A 67 -11.72 -15.54 2.34
N TYR A 68 -11.97 -14.31 1.90
CA TYR A 68 -11.99 -13.96 0.49
C TYR A 68 -10.66 -14.24 -0.20
N SER A 69 -9.55 -13.84 0.38
CA SER A 69 -8.21 -14.08 -0.15
C SER A 69 -7.94 -15.59 -0.29
N SER A 70 -8.30 -16.41 0.71
CA SER A 70 -8.13 -17.86 0.65
C SER A 70 -8.95 -18.53 -0.45
N PHE A 71 -10.15 -18.01 -0.75
CA PHE A 71 -10.96 -18.52 -1.86
C PHE A 71 -10.40 -18.13 -3.22
N ILE A 72 -9.95 -16.89 -3.40
CA ILE A 72 -9.37 -16.41 -4.66
C ILE A 72 -8.11 -17.19 -5.01
N TRP A 73 -7.24 -17.42 -4.02
CA TRP A 73 -5.95 -18.07 -4.22
C TRP A 73 -5.94 -19.57 -3.94
N ARG A 74 -7.12 -20.18 -3.81
CA ARG A 74 -7.23 -21.64 -3.58
C ARG A 74 -6.57 -22.48 -4.67
N LEU A 75 -6.61 -21.98 -5.89
CA LEU A 75 -5.93 -22.59 -7.04
C LEU A 75 -4.93 -21.59 -7.60
N PRO A 76 -3.72 -22.04 -7.97
CA PRO A 76 -2.74 -21.16 -8.58
C PRO A 76 -3.26 -20.65 -9.93
N PRO A 77 -3.08 -19.36 -10.27
CA PRO A 77 -3.50 -18.83 -11.55
C PRO A 77 -2.68 -19.44 -12.69
N THR A 78 -3.35 -19.80 -13.78
CA THR A 78 -2.69 -20.24 -15.01
C THR A 78 -2.23 -19.03 -15.81
N ARG A 79 -0.96 -18.99 -16.19
CA ARG A 79 -0.36 -17.95 -17.03
C ARG A 79 0.23 -18.55 -18.29
N ASN A 80 0.00 -17.89 -19.42
CA ASN A 80 0.63 -18.25 -20.69
C ASN A 80 1.61 -17.14 -21.09
N PHE A 81 2.89 -17.45 -21.05
CA PHE A 81 3.98 -16.52 -21.40
C PHE A 81 4.45 -16.68 -22.87
N GLY A 82 3.76 -17.50 -23.65
CA GLY A 82 4.11 -17.72 -25.06
C GLY A 82 5.58 -18.16 -25.22
N ASN A 83 6.31 -17.46 -26.06
CA ASN A 83 7.72 -17.77 -26.38
C ASN A 83 8.69 -17.46 -25.22
N LEU A 84 8.24 -16.80 -24.16
CA LEU A 84 9.09 -16.44 -23.02
C LEU A 84 9.16 -17.53 -21.95
N VAL A 85 8.51 -18.67 -22.13
CA VAL A 85 8.46 -19.77 -21.13
C VAL A 85 9.86 -20.26 -20.74
N GLU A 86 10.82 -20.26 -21.69
CA GLU A 86 12.19 -20.69 -21.45
C GLU A 86 13.15 -19.55 -21.08
N ASP A 87 12.65 -18.31 -20.99
CA ASP A 87 13.49 -17.17 -20.62
C ASP A 87 13.92 -17.26 -19.15
N GLN A 88 15.23 -17.24 -18.91
CA GLN A 88 15.83 -17.41 -17.59
C GLN A 88 15.47 -16.25 -16.66
N ALA A 89 15.43 -15.01 -17.17
CA ALA A 89 15.11 -13.84 -16.36
C ALA A 89 13.64 -13.88 -15.92
N LEU A 90 12.72 -14.27 -16.82
CA LEU A 90 11.31 -14.48 -16.47
C LEU A 90 11.15 -15.58 -15.42
N ASN A 91 11.83 -16.72 -15.60
CA ASN A 91 11.74 -17.84 -14.66
C ASN A 91 12.28 -17.46 -13.26
N SER A 92 13.34 -16.67 -13.18
CA SER A 92 13.87 -16.13 -11.92
C SER A 92 12.88 -15.17 -11.28
N PHE A 93 12.29 -14.25 -12.05
CA PHE A 93 11.24 -13.34 -11.60
C PHE A 93 9.99 -14.06 -11.08
N LEU A 94 9.57 -15.14 -11.72
CA LEU A 94 8.40 -15.93 -11.27
C LEU A 94 8.62 -16.61 -9.92
N LYS A 95 9.87 -17.01 -9.65
CA LYS A 95 10.25 -17.67 -8.39
C LYS A 95 10.46 -16.69 -7.24
N ASP A 96 10.93 -15.49 -7.57
CA ASP A 96 11.24 -14.45 -6.63
C ASP A 96 10.94 -13.09 -7.28
N ALA A 97 9.74 -12.58 -7.07
CA ALA A 97 9.23 -11.42 -7.78
C ALA A 97 9.69 -10.08 -7.17
N ASP A 98 10.07 -10.07 -5.89
CA ASP A 98 10.37 -8.89 -5.11
C ASP A 98 11.83 -8.81 -4.61
N MET A 99 12.66 -9.78 -4.97
CA MET A 99 14.02 -9.97 -4.46
C MET A 99 14.13 -10.27 -2.95
N ASP A 100 13.01 -10.60 -2.31
CA ASP A 100 12.91 -11.06 -0.91
C ASP A 100 12.56 -12.55 -0.80
N GLY A 101 12.57 -13.28 -1.93
CA GLY A 101 12.30 -14.72 -2.00
C GLY A 101 10.82 -15.08 -2.17
N ARG A 102 9.93 -14.11 -2.40
CA ARG A 102 8.50 -14.38 -2.65
C ARG A 102 8.23 -14.65 -4.12
N SER A 103 7.59 -15.78 -4.41
CA SER A 103 7.14 -16.07 -5.78
C SER A 103 6.11 -15.03 -6.24
N LEU A 104 5.98 -14.85 -7.56
CA LEU A 104 4.96 -13.95 -8.14
C LEU A 104 3.55 -14.27 -7.63
N ASN A 105 3.21 -15.55 -7.39
CA ASN A 105 1.91 -15.91 -6.84
C ASN A 105 1.74 -15.43 -5.40
N ALA A 106 2.75 -15.63 -4.55
CA ALA A 106 2.72 -15.18 -3.16
C ALA A 106 2.64 -13.65 -3.08
N PHE A 107 3.46 -12.95 -3.87
CA PHE A 107 3.44 -11.49 -3.97
C PHE A 107 2.07 -10.96 -4.41
N MET A 108 1.48 -11.52 -5.47
CA MET A 108 0.17 -11.08 -5.97
C MET A 108 -0.97 -11.44 -5.02
N SER A 109 -0.86 -12.53 -4.27
CA SER A 109 -1.82 -12.88 -3.21
C SER A 109 -1.82 -11.84 -2.09
N GLU A 110 -0.64 -11.43 -1.66
CA GLU A 110 -0.49 -10.37 -0.67
C GLU A 110 -0.99 -9.02 -1.20
N ALA A 111 -0.63 -8.66 -2.43
CA ALA A 111 -1.11 -7.44 -3.07
C ALA A 111 -2.65 -7.40 -3.17
N GLN A 112 -3.28 -8.53 -3.51
CA GLN A 112 -4.74 -8.64 -3.54
C GLN A 112 -5.35 -8.49 -2.15
N MET A 113 -4.76 -9.12 -1.13
CA MET A 113 -5.20 -9.00 0.26
C MET A 113 -5.17 -7.53 0.72
N TRP A 114 -4.05 -6.83 0.53
CA TRP A 114 -3.93 -5.43 0.89
C TRP A 114 -4.84 -4.52 0.06
N SER A 115 -5.07 -4.85 -1.22
CA SER A 115 -6.04 -4.11 -2.03
C SER A 115 -7.47 -4.25 -1.50
N GLY A 116 -7.80 -5.37 -0.87
CA GLY A 116 -9.08 -5.55 -0.15
C GLY A 116 -9.19 -4.67 1.09
N VAL A 117 -8.11 -4.58 1.87
CA VAL A 117 -8.06 -3.76 3.09
C VAL A 117 -8.17 -2.27 2.77
N TYR A 118 -7.33 -1.76 1.89
CA TYR A 118 -7.26 -0.32 1.57
C TYR A 118 -8.21 0.12 0.44
N GLY A 119 -8.71 -0.84 -0.35
CA GLY A 119 -9.44 -0.61 -1.59
C GLY A 119 -8.54 -0.63 -2.83
N HIS A 120 -7.26 -0.34 -2.68
CA HIS A 120 -6.24 -0.40 -3.73
C HIS A 120 -4.84 -0.43 -3.12
N VAL A 121 -3.89 -0.88 -3.92
CA VAL A 121 -2.43 -0.75 -3.66
C VAL A 121 -1.73 -0.38 -4.95
N TRP A 122 -0.51 0.09 -4.86
CA TRP A 122 0.31 0.37 -6.02
C TRP A 122 1.40 -0.68 -6.16
N LEU A 123 1.60 -1.16 -7.37
CA LEU A 123 2.68 -2.06 -7.75
C LEU A 123 3.61 -1.30 -8.67
N ILE A 124 4.87 -1.20 -8.30
CA ILE A 124 5.92 -0.58 -9.11
C ILE A 124 6.89 -1.68 -9.53
N MET A 125 7.21 -1.73 -10.81
CA MET A 125 8.29 -2.57 -11.32
C MET A 125 9.53 -1.70 -11.45
N ASP A 126 10.60 -2.10 -10.80
CA ASP A 126 11.88 -1.41 -10.84
C ASP A 126 13.01 -2.37 -11.20
N LYS A 127 14.18 -1.85 -11.48
CA LYS A 127 15.39 -2.62 -11.73
C LYS A 127 16.56 -1.93 -11.03
N PRO A 128 17.42 -2.68 -10.30
CA PRO A 128 18.56 -2.08 -9.64
C PRO A 128 19.45 -1.29 -10.61
N ALA A 129 19.86 -0.08 -10.20
CA ALA A 129 20.74 0.80 -10.97
C ALA A 129 22.20 0.31 -10.94
N VAL A 130 22.44 -0.94 -11.34
CA VAL A 130 23.78 -1.52 -11.42
C VAL A 130 24.29 -1.44 -12.85
N ILE A 131 25.51 -0.94 -13.03
CA ILE A 131 26.17 -0.88 -14.32
C ILE A 131 26.72 -2.28 -14.64
N ALA A 132 25.95 -3.06 -15.37
CA ALA A 132 26.44 -4.30 -15.98
C ALA A 132 26.73 -4.02 -17.47
N ASN A 133 27.95 -4.32 -17.91
CA ASN A 133 28.37 -4.03 -19.28
C ASN A 133 27.82 -5.05 -20.31
N THR A 134 27.44 -6.23 -19.83
CA THR A 134 26.90 -7.31 -20.67
C THR A 134 25.73 -8.01 -19.98
N ARG A 135 24.89 -8.69 -20.78
CA ARG A 135 23.81 -9.53 -20.26
C ARG A 135 24.33 -10.68 -19.37
N ALA A 136 25.54 -11.15 -19.62
CA ALA A 136 26.17 -12.17 -18.78
C ALA A 136 26.54 -11.61 -17.40
N ASP A 137 26.99 -10.35 -17.34
CA ASP A 137 27.27 -9.66 -16.08
C ASP A 137 25.98 -9.40 -15.29
N GLU A 138 24.89 -8.99 -15.96
CA GLU A 138 23.57 -8.84 -15.34
C GLU A 138 23.09 -10.15 -14.69
N LEU A 139 23.22 -11.24 -15.40
CA LEU A 139 22.84 -12.58 -14.89
C LEU A 139 23.72 -13.02 -13.72
N ALA A 140 25.03 -12.77 -13.80
CA ALA A 140 25.98 -13.14 -12.74
C ALA A 140 25.78 -12.30 -11.46
N GLN A 141 25.29 -11.07 -11.59
CA GLN A 141 25.00 -10.15 -10.49
C GLN A 141 23.53 -10.20 -10.07
N GLU A 142 22.72 -11.10 -10.66
CA GLU A 142 21.29 -11.22 -10.43
C GLU A 142 20.49 -9.90 -10.65
N VAL A 143 21.02 -9.01 -11.51
CA VAL A 143 20.36 -7.74 -11.85
C VAL A 143 19.15 -8.03 -12.73
N ARG A 144 17.97 -7.95 -12.16
CA ARG A 144 16.71 -8.22 -12.83
C ARG A 144 15.60 -7.29 -12.35
N PRO A 145 14.53 -7.14 -13.12
CA PRO A 145 13.34 -6.43 -12.64
C PRO A 145 12.75 -7.11 -11.40
N TYR A 146 12.21 -6.29 -10.49
CA TYR A 146 11.48 -6.74 -9.31
C TYR A 146 10.24 -5.89 -9.09
N LEU A 147 9.30 -6.40 -8.29
CA LEU A 147 8.07 -5.69 -7.91
C LEU A 147 8.17 -5.17 -6.49
N THR A 148 7.71 -3.94 -6.31
CA THR A 148 7.49 -3.35 -5.00
C THR A 148 6.01 -3.08 -4.80
N LEU A 149 5.46 -3.51 -3.66
CA LEU A 149 4.12 -3.20 -3.24
C LEU A 149 4.15 -1.95 -2.35
N ILE A 150 3.34 -0.97 -2.70
CA ILE A 150 3.23 0.28 -1.95
C ILE A 150 1.79 0.50 -1.54
N THR A 151 1.59 0.70 -0.25
CA THR A 151 0.27 1.01 0.32
C THR A 151 -0.13 2.45 0.01
N PRO A 152 -1.43 2.76 -0.06
CA PRO A 152 -1.92 4.10 -0.40
C PRO A 152 -1.38 5.22 0.49
N GLU A 153 -1.07 4.92 1.73
CA GLU A 153 -0.51 5.88 2.70
C GLU A 153 0.85 6.44 2.27
N ASN A 154 1.58 5.66 1.46
CA ASN A 154 2.91 6.02 0.98
C ASN A 154 2.90 6.58 -0.45
N VAL A 155 1.75 6.60 -1.13
CA VAL A 155 1.58 7.24 -2.44
C VAL A 155 0.90 8.59 -2.26
N LEU A 156 1.70 9.63 -2.21
CA LEU A 156 1.25 10.96 -1.80
C LEU A 156 0.58 11.75 -2.91
N ASP A 157 1.01 11.53 -4.16
CA ASP A 157 0.46 12.27 -5.30
C ASP A 157 0.59 11.44 -6.58
N TRP A 158 -0.34 11.61 -7.50
CA TRP A 158 -0.34 10.95 -8.81
C TRP A 158 -1.10 11.79 -9.82
N ASN A 159 -0.70 11.71 -11.08
CA ASN A 159 -1.40 12.38 -12.18
C ASN A 159 -1.62 11.43 -13.35
N TYR A 160 -2.83 11.46 -13.90
CA TYR A 160 -3.20 10.73 -15.11
C TYR A 160 -3.60 11.72 -16.20
N GLU A 161 -3.01 11.59 -17.37
CA GLU A 161 -3.36 12.36 -18.56
C GLU A 161 -3.93 11.48 -19.66
N ARG A 162 -4.77 12.06 -20.47
CA ARG A 162 -5.36 11.35 -21.61
C ARG A 162 -4.43 11.48 -22.82
N ALA A 163 -3.88 10.35 -23.24
CA ALA A 163 -3.04 10.29 -24.44
C ALA A 163 -3.86 10.46 -25.73
N LEU A 164 -3.17 10.71 -26.85
CA LEU A 164 -3.81 10.90 -28.17
C LEU A 164 -4.63 9.67 -28.62
N ASN A 165 -4.26 8.48 -28.19
CA ASN A 165 -5.00 7.23 -28.44
C ASN A 165 -6.24 7.08 -27.56
N GLY A 166 -6.56 8.07 -26.71
CA GLY A 166 -7.69 8.08 -25.80
C GLY A 166 -7.49 7.31 -24.49
N ARG A 167 -6.36 6.65 -24.30
CA ARG A 167 -6.02 5.96 -23.06
C ARG A 167 -5.56 6.95 -21.99
N TYR A 168 -5.84 6.65 -20.74
CA TYR A 168 -5.23 7.37 -19.63
C TYR A 168 -3.90 6.75 -19.25
N GLU A 169 -2.89 7.57 -19.21
CA GLU A 169 -1.53 7.21 -18.85
C GLU A 169 -1.15 7.89 -17.54
N LEU A 170 -0.44 7.19 -16.69
CA LEU A 170 0.16 7.77 -15.49
C LEU A 170 1.35 8.64 -15.93
N THR A 171 1.31 9.92 -15.57
CA THR A 171 2.33 10.89 -15.98
C THR A 171 3.21 11.35 -14.83
N MET A 172 2.75 11.18 -13.60
CA MET A 172 3.52 11.45 -12.37
C MET A 172 3.05 10.54 -11.26
N LEU A 173 3.99 10.03 -10.46
CA LEU A 173 3.74 9.27 -9.25
C LEU A 173 4.74 9.70 -8.18
N LYS A 174 4.25 10.18 -7.04
CA LYS A 174 5.06 10.55 -5.88
C LYS A 174 4.88 9.54 -4.76
N VAL A 175 5.97 8.93 -4.38
CA VAL A 175 6.02 7.88 -3.35
C VAL A 175 6.91 8.32 -2.21
N ARG A 176 6.49 8.03 -1.00
CA ARG A 176 7.32 8.12 0.20
C ARG A 176 7.92 6.74 0.47
N GLU A 177 9.23 6.60 0.35
CA GLU A 177 9.91 5.30 0.48
C GLU A 177 10.23 4.95 1.93
N TRP A 178 10.65 5.95 2.70
CA TRP A 178 10.88 5.76 4.15
C TRP A 178 10.63 7.06 4.93
N VAL A 179 10.40 6.90 6.22
CA VAL A 179 10.29 7.98 7.23
C VAL A 179 11.01 7.49 8.47
N GLU A 180 11.87 8.33 9.03
CA GLU A 180 12.54 8.12 10.30
C GLU A 180 12.58 9.44 11.07
N ASP A 181 11.88 9.50 12.20
CA ASP A 181 11.63 10.73 12.96
C ASP A 181 11.07 11.87 12.08
N ASP A 182 11.83 12.97 11.91
CA ASP A 182 11.47 14.12 11.08
C ASP A 182 12.03 14.04 9.64
N ASP A 183 12.71 12.95 9.31
CA ASP A 183 13.37 12.75 8.02
C ASP A 183 12.54 11.81 7.14
N ALA A 184 12.53 12.05 5.84
CA ALA A 184 11.81 11.22 4.88
C ALA A 184 12.48 11.23 3.51
N PHE A 185 12.32 10.13 2.78
CA PHE A 185 12.76 10.05 1.39
C PHE A 185 11.55 9.94 0.45
N TYR A 186 11.51 10.80 -0.55
CA TYR A 186 10.46 10.86 -1.55
C TYR A 186 11.03 10.56 -2.93
N ARG A 187 10.40 9.66 -3.66
CA ARG A 187 10.71 9.38 -5.05
C ARG A 187 9.57 9.86 -5.94
N ILE A 188 9.93 10.67 -6.95
CA ILE A 188 8.99 11.15 -7.96
C ILE A 188 9.33 10.49 -9.29
N TRP A 189 8.39 9.72 -9.78
CA TRP A 189 8.45 9.10 -11.09
C TRP A 189 7.73 9.97 -12.12
N GLU A 190 8.43 10.33 -13.17
CA GLU A 190 7.91 11.01 -14.35
C GLU A 190 8.19 10.14 -15.59
N LYS A 191 7.62 10.49 -16.76
CA LYS A 191 7.82 9.68 -17.97
C LYS A 191 9.30 9.57 -18.38
N ASP A 192 10.04 10.66 -18.26
CA ASP A 192 11.42 10.76 -18.75
C ASP A 192 12.45 10.72 -17.62
N THR A 193 12.05 11.00 -16.38
CA THR A 193 12.96 11.14 -15.24
C THR A 193 12.42 10.53 -13.97
N ILE A 194 13.33 10.08 -13.11
CA ILE A 194 13.07 9.64 -11.75
C ILE A 194 13.91 10.49 -10.82
N LYS A 195 13.28 11.14 -9.83
CA LYS A 195 13.95 12.07 -8.91
C LYS A 195 13.78 11.60 -7.48
N GLY A 196 14.90 11.54 -6.74
CA GLY A 196 14.91 11.24 -5.31
C GLY A 196 15.17 12.51 -4.49
N TYR A 197 14.32 12.74 -3.51
CA TYR A 197 14.42 13.87 -2.59
C TYR A 197 14.54 13.36 -1.16
N GLU A 198 15.54 13.84 -0.45
CA GLU A 198 15.69 13.67 0.98
C GLU A 198 15.13 14.92 1.67
N VAL A 199 14.28 14.72 2.64
CA VAL A 199 13.71 15.79 3.47
C VAL A 199 14.25 15.59 4.88
N ILE A 200 15.00 16.57 5.38
CA ILE A 200 15.59 16.59 6.72
C ILE A 200 14.95 17.76 7.46
N GLY A 201 14.09 17.44 8.42
CA GLY A 201 13.28 18.45 9.11
C GLY A 201 12.43 19.26 8.12
N GLU A 202 12.75 20.55 7.98
CA GLU A 202 12.03 21.44 7.06
C GLU A 202 12.70 21.59 5.67
N GLU A 203 13.86 21.03 5.41
CA GLU A 203 14.60 21.20 4.16
C GLU A 203 14.43 20.01 3.22
N ALA A 204 14.09 20.29 1.97
CA ALA A 204 14.01 19.27 0.91
C ALA A 204 15.20 19.42 -0.06
N LYS A 205 15.99 18.37 -0.22
CA LYS A 205 17.16 18.33 -1.08
C LYS A 205 16.99 17.28 -2.17
N LEU A 206 17.19 17.67 -3.43
CA LEU A 206 17.31 16.72 -4.53
C LEU A 206 18.66 15.99 -4.40
N VAL A 207 18.62 14.68 -4.18
CA VAL A 207 19.84 13.84 -3.98
C VAL A 207 20.09 12.91 -5.15
N GLU A 208 19.05 12.60 -5.92
CA GLU A 208 19.13 11.67 -7.03
C GLU A 208 18.33 12.15 -8.24
N THR A 209 18.88 11.98 -9.42
CA THR A 209 18.16 12.18 -10.69
C THR A 209 18.63 11.11 -11.66
N MET A 210 17.69 10.32 -12.17
CA MET A 210 17.94 9.26 -13.15
C MET A 210 17.04 9.46 -14.36
N ASP A 211 17.54 9.11 -15.53
CA ASP A 211 16.70 9.02 -16.73
C ASP A 211 15.79 7.79 -16.64
N ASN A 212 14.57 7.94 -17.11
CA ASN A 212 13.64 6.81 -17.24
C ASN A 212 13.63 6.31 -18.69
N PRO A 213 14.41 5.27 -19.02
CA PRO A 213 14.55 4.80 -20.40
C PRO A 213 13.29 4.12 -20.94
N LEU A 214 12.30 3.84 -20.09
CA LEU A 214 11.05 3.20 -20.49
C LEU A 214 10.08 4.17 -21.16
N GLY A 215 10.25 5.49 -21.00
CA GLY A 215 9.32 6.51 -21.49
C GLY A 215 7.90 6.40 -20.89
N MET A 216 7.75 5.62 -19.82
CA MET A 216 6.51 5.43 -19.08
C MET A 216 6.81 5.10 -17.62
N ILE A 217 5.88 5.39 -16.73
CA ILE A 217 6.01 5.03 -15.33
C ILE A 217 5.62 3.55 -15.17
N PRO A 218 6.53 2.66 -14.74
CA PRO A 218 6.27 1.23 -14.63
C PRO A 218 5.47 0.91 -13.34
N ALA A 219 4.37 1.60 -13.14
CA ALA A 219 3.52 1.48 -11.97
C ALA A 219 2.06 1.21 -12.35
N VAL A 220 1.40 0.40 -11.56
CA VAL A 220 -0.01 0.04 -11.73
C VAL A 220 -0.74 0.18 -10.40
N CYS A 221 -1.87 0.89 -10.40
CA CYS A 221 -2.80 0.86 -9.29
C CYS A 221 -3.65 -0.42 -9.38
N LEU A 222 -3.44 -1.35 -8.47
CA LEU A 222 -4.23 -2.56 -8.32
C LEU A 222 -5.41 -2.26 -7.40
N TYR A 223 -6.62 -2.38 -7.95
CA TYR A 223 -7.85 -2.12 -7.21
C TYR A 223 -8.44 -3.43 -6.68
N GLY A 224 -8.83 -3.45 -5.41
CA GLY A 224 -9.77 -4.43 -4.88
C GLY A 224 -11.16 -4.16 -5.47
N ASN A 225 -11.67 -2.97 -5.21
CA ASN A 225 -12.92 -2.48 -5.78
C ASN A 225 -12.71 -1.05 -6.32
N ARG A 226 -12.93 -0.85 -7.62
CA ARG A 226 -12.59 0.40 -8.29
C ARG A 226 -13.59 1.52 -7.98
N SER A 227 -13.08 2.69 -7.58
CA SER A 227 -13.89 3.91 -7.46
C SER A 227 -13.94 4.69 -8.79
N PRO A 228 -14.84 5.68 -8.91
CA PRO A 228 -14.83 6.60 -10.05
C PRO A 228 -13.57 7.46 -10.18
N ILE A 229 -12.83 7.62 -9.07
CA ILE A 229 -11.60 8.42 -9.02
C ILE A 229 -10.42 7.51 -9.33
N ARG A 230 -9.59 7.87 -10.33
CA ARG A 230 -8.38 7.13 -10.68
C ARG A 230 -7.37 7.20 -9.56
N GLY A 231 -6.70 6.09 -9.26
CA GLY A 231 -5.76 5.99 -8.15
C GLY A 231 -6.41 5.78 -6.79
N ILE A 232 -7.74 5.70 -6.72
CA ILE A 232 -8.49 5.41 -5.48
C ILE A 232 -9.41 4.22 -5.70
N GLY A 233 -9.42 3.30 -4.75
CA GLY A 233 -10.37 2.18 -4.65
C GLY A 233 -11.23 2.27 -3.40
N HIS A 234 -12.26 1.42 -3.34
CA HIS A 234 -13.11 1.23 -2.17
C HIS A 234 -12.65 -0.02 -1.41
N SER A 235 -12.46 0.12 -0.10
CA SER A 235 -12.12 -1.00 0.77
C SER A 235 -13.28 -2.01 0.85
N ASP A 236 -12.96 -3.30 0.76
CA ASP A 236 -13.94 -4.39 0.88
C ASP A 236 -14.48 -4.53 2.31
N ILE A 237 -13.78 -3.97 3.30
CA ILE A 237 -14.19 -3.99 4.71
C ILE A 237 -14.80 -2.68 5.20
N THR A 238 -15.16 -1.75 4.31
CA THR A 238 -15.70 -0.44 4.71
C THR A 238 -16.83 -0.58 5.72
N ASP A 239 -17.89 -1.30 5.36
CA ASP A 239 -19.07 -1.45 6.23
C ASP A 239 -18.77 -2.32 7.46
N VAL A 240 -17.94 -3.36 7.28
CA VAL A 240 -17.54 -4.26 8.35
C VAL A 240 -16.72 -3.53 9.42
N ALA A 241 -15.82 -2.62 9.03
CA ALA A 241 -15.00 -1.85 9.97
C ALA A 241 -15.86 -0.91 10.84
N TYR A 242 -16.83 -0.25 10.24
CA TYR A 242 -17.78 0.59 11.00
C TYR A 242 -18.68 -0.24 11.91
N MET A 243 -19.13 -1.42 11.47
CA MET A 243 -19.87 -2.34 12.30
C MET A 243 -19.02 -2.89 13.45
N GLN A 244 -17.78 -3.28 13.18
CA GLN A 244 -16.81 -3.72 14.22
C GLN A 244 -16.62 -2.63 15.27
N ARG A 245 -16.52 -1.35 14.87
CA ARG A 245 -16.44 -0.23 15.81
C ARG A 245 -17.72 -0.08 16.65
N ALA A 246 -18.88 -0.24 16.05
CA ALA A 246 -20.13 -0.20 16.80
C ALA A 246 -20.21 -1.33 17.83
N ILE A 247 -19.91 -2.56 17.44
CA ILE A 247 -19.87 -3.73 18.33
C ILE A 247 -18.87 -3.51 19.47
N TYR A 248 -17.69 -2.98 19.18
CA TYR A 248 -16.65 -2.70 20.18
C TYR A 248 -17.15 -1.72 21.25
N ASN A 249 -17.90 -0.69 20.86
CA ASN A 249 -18.49 0.26 21.80
C ASN A 249 -19.61 -0.37 22.62
N GLU A 250 -20.51 -1.16 22.01
CA GLU A 250 -21.56 -1.89 22.72
C GLU A 250 -21.00 -2.89 23.72
N LEU A 251 -19.95 -3.62 23.37
CA LEU A 251 -19.29 -4.54 24.29
C LEU A 251 -18.69 -3.80 25.49
N SER A 252 -18.16 -2.59 25.28
CA SER A 252 -17.68 -1.74 26.38
C SER A 252 -18.81 -1.35 27.35
N GLU A 253 -20.00 -1.01 26.83
CA GLU A 253 -21.17 -0.70 27.67
C GLU A 253 -21.61 -1.93 28.49
N ILE A 254 -21.68 -3.09 27.84
CA ILE A 254 -22.04 -4.34 28.51
C ILE A 254 -21.06 -4.68 29.64
N GLU A 255 -19.77 -4.56 29.41
CA GLU A 255 -18.74 -4.77 30.43
C GLU A 255 -18.88 -3.83 31.64
N GLN A 256 -19.32 -2.59 31.42
CA GLN A 256 -19.59 -1.64 32.50
C GLN A 256 -20.85 -1.99 33.30
N LEU A 257 -21.88 -2.54 32.64
CA LEU A 257 -23.13 -2.94 33.29
C LEU A 257 -23.00 -4.23 34.14
N ILE A 258 -22.06 -5.11 33.75
CA ILE A 258 -21.85 -6.40 34.44
C ILE A 258 -20.99 -6.22 35.70
N ARG A 259 -20.19 -5.19 35.80
CA ARG A 259 -19.31 -4.87 36.93
C ARG A 259 -19.98 -4.06 37.99
#